data_320af2f1a6b5e6b4673cb3c82401ad8c
#
_entry.id   320af2f1a6b5e6b4673cb3c82401ad8c
#
_cell.length_a   1.000
_cell.length_b   1.000
_cell.length_c   1.000
_cell.angle_alpha   90.00
_cell.angle_beta   90.00
_cell.angle_gamma   90.00
#
_symmetry.space_group_name_H-M   'P 1'
#
loop_
_entity.id
_entity.type
_entity.pdbx_description
1 polymer ?
#
loop_
_entity_poly.entity_id
_entity_poly.type
_entity_poly.pdbx_seq_one_letter_code
_entity_poly.pdbx_strand_id
1 'polypeptide(L)'
;MHHVPQPALLTSESAAVTTLSTETYRILDAAANRASEGLRVVEDYARFGLNDAHLSRLLKECRHELAAALRGISPAQRLAARDTLGDVGTSIGTAAEYQRGSVEDVACASFKRVQEALRTLEEFSKLIGDGDSRCGLHTPTRSVSEDDAAPASNVGTSLVDPPSLTLRVGVGTTSSAARRFEQLRYRLYTAEKAVLRTRFSRERLFDQRLYLLVTASACPAGCESVIRAAMAAGVTLLQMREKTLPDRELVAQARRLRAWTRDADALLVVNDRPDIAVLAEADGVHIGQDELTVSEARRIVGPERLIGVSTHTIEQARQAVLDGADYLGVGPTFPSGTKSFESFAGLEFIRQVAAEITLPWFAIGGIDAKNLATVLDAGASRIAVSGAILTATDPCAAAAELLTNLPL
;
A
#
# COMPACT_ATOMS: atom_id res chain seq x y z
N MET A 1 23.37 -83.81 -0.02
CA MET A 1 22.71 -82.85 -0.91
C MET A 1 22.57 -81.60 -0.12
N HIS A 2 23.51 -80.63 -0.29
CA HIS A 2 23.50 -79.32 0.40
C HIS A 2 22.79 -78.31 -0.48
N HIS A 3 21.73 -77.72 0.06
CA HIS A 3 20.98 -76.67 -0.58
C HIS A 3 21.62 -75.36 -0.22
N VAL A 4 22.18 -74.66 -1.23
CA VAL A 4 22.73 -73.32 -1.11
C VAL A 4 21.60 -72.27 -1.40
N PRO A 5 21.31 -71.34 -0.52
CA PRO A 5 20.33 -70.29 -0.85
C PRO A 5 20.96 -69.22 -1.78
N GLN A 6 20.24 -68.88 -2.84
CA GLN A 6 20.57 -67.73 -3.74
C GLN A 6 20.36 -66.41 -3.00
N PRO A 7 21.22 -65.43 -3.23
CA PRO A 7 21.02 -64.09 -2.68
C PRO A 7 19.89 -63.37 -3.42
N ALA A 8 19.00 -62.75 -2.63
CA ALA A 8 17.94 -61.90 -3.13
C ALA A 8 18.53 -60.66 -3.82
N LEU A 9 18.13 -60.44 -5.07
CA LEU A 9 18.39 -59.18 -5.81
C LEU A 9 17.62 -58.03 -5.13
N LEU A 10 18.34 -57.15 -4.44
CA LEU A 10 17.84 -55.87 -4.03
C LEU A 10 17.68 -55.00 -5.29
N THR A 11 16.45 -54.87 -5.76
CA THR A 11 16.08 -53.86 -6.74
C THR A 11 16.16 -52.52 -6.07
N SER A 12 17.23 -51.77 -6.32
CA SER A 12 17.29 -50.36 -5.99
C SER A 12 16.29 -49.63 -6.89
N GLU A 13 15.15 -49.25 -6.34
CA GLU A 13 14.32 -48.21 -6.96
C GLU A 13 15.14 -46.91 -7.03
N SER A 14 15.79 -46.69 -8.16
CA SER A 14 16.34 -45.43 -8.54
C SER A 14 15.17 -44.46 -8.66
N ALA A 15 15.05 -43.55 -7.69
CA ALA A 15 14.15 -42.40 -7.81
C ALA A 15 14.52 -41.66 -9.12
N ALA A 16 13.67 -41.81 -10.12
CA ALA A 16 13.82 -41.15 -11.40
C ALA A 16 13.82 -39.63 -11.13
N VAL A 17 14.97 -38.99 -11.31
CA VAL A 17 15.07 -37.51 -11.37
C VAL A 17 14.24 -37.10 -12.58
N THR A 18 13.06 -36.55 -12.33
CA THR A 18 12.17 -36.04 -13.37
C THR A 18 12.83 -34.79 -13.96
N THR A 19 13.61 -34.95 -15.00
CA THR A 19 14.14 -33.83 -15.78
C THR A 19 12.99 -33.11 -16.49
N LEU A 20 12.83 -31.80 -16.28
CA LEU A 20 11.84 -31.00 -16.98
C LEU A 20 12.09 -31.05 -18.51
N SER A 21 11.01 -30.98 -19.27
CA SER A 21 11.12 -30.94 -20.73
C SER A 21 11.69 -29.58 -21.24
N THR A 22 12.27 -29.58 -22.40
CA THR A 22 12.78 -28.36 -23.06
C THR A 22 11.67 -27.32 -23.23
N GLU A 23 10.44 -27.75 -23.55
CA GLU A 23 9.27 -26.87 -23.68
C GLU A 23 8.95 -26.17 -22.37
N THR A 24 9.00 -26.89 -21.24
CA THR A 24 8.78 -26.32 -19.91
C THR A 24 9.81 -25.23 -19.61
N TYR A 25 11.09 -25.49 -19.87
CA TYR A 25 12.13 -24.47 -19.67
C TYR A 25 11.98 -23.26 -20.60
N ARG A 26 11.53 -23.43 -21.86
CA ARG A 26 11.20 -22.30 -22.76
C ARG A 26 10.10 -21.41 -22.18
N ILE A 27 9.02 -22.03 -21.69
CA ILE A 27 7.90 -21.30 -21.07
C ILE A 27 8.36 -20.54 -19.82
N LEU A 28 9.12 -21.21 -18.95
CA LEU A 28 9.66 -20.59 -17.73
C LEU A 28 10.65 -19.45 -18.04
N ASP A 29 11.48 -19.60 -19.07
CA ASP A 29 12.42 -18.54 -19.49
C ASP A 29 11.68 -17.32 -20.03
N ALA A 30 10.72 -17.51 -20.94
CA ALA A 30 9.91 -16.42 -21.48
C ALA A 30 9.12 -15.68 -20.39
N ALA A 31 8.51 -16.41 -19.46
CA ALA A 31 7.76 -15.84 -18.36
C ALA A 31 8.69 -15.08 -17.38
N ALA A 32 9.89 -15.61 -17.07
CA ALA A 32 10.87 -14.95 -16.22
C ALA A 32 11.34 -13.61 -16.79
N ASN A 33 11.59 -13.55 -18.09
CA ASN A 33 11.98 -12.31 -18.78
C ASN A 33 10.85 -11.29 -18.75
N ARG A 34 9.60 -11.67 -19.13
CA ARG A 34 8.43 -10.77 -19.09
C ARG A 34 8.17 -10.21 -17.70
N ALA A 35 8.27 -11.05 -16.65
CA ALA A 35 8.10 -10.60 -15.27
C ALA A 35 9.18 -9.61 -14.85
N SER A 36 10.45 -9.88 -15.19
CA SER A 36 11.59 -9.04 -14.84
C SER A 36 11.54 -7.67 -15.53
N GLU A 37 11.22 -7.66 -16.83
CA GLU A 37 11.08 -6.43 -17.62
C GLU A 37 9.88 -5.59 -17.16
N GLY A 38 8.72 -6.20 -16.97
CA GLY A 38 7.54 -5.49 -16.51
C GLY A 38 7.72 -4.91 -15.10
N LEU A 39 8.34 -5.64 -14.15
CA LEU A 39 8.68 -5.12 -12.83
C LEU A 39 9.61 -3.90 -12.91
N ARG A 40 10.54 -3.89 -13.86
CA ARG A 40 11.43 -2.73 -14.05
C ARG A 40 10.65 -1.50 -14.50
N VAL A 41 9.73 -1.67 -15.44
CA VAL A 41 8.90 -0.55 -15.94
C VAL A 41 8.04 0.05 -14.81
N VAL A 42 7.40 -0.78 -13.98
CA VAL A 42 6.58 -0.25 -12.87
C VAL A 42 7.42 0.35 -11.75
N GLU A 43 8.63 -0.18 -11.50
CA GLU A 43 9.61 0.43 -10.57
C GLU A 43 10.03 1.82 -11.07
N ASP A 44 10.32 1.96 -12.36
CA ASP A 44 10.71 3.24 -12.97
C ASP A 44 9.54 4.24 -12.96
N TYR A 45 8.30 3.79 -13.13
CA TYR A 45 7.12 4.64 -12.98
C TYR A 45 6.96 5.16 -11.54
N ALA A 46 7.08 4.30 -10.52
CA ALA A 46 7.03 4.72 -9.12
C ALA A 46 8.17 5.70 -8.79
N ARG A 47 9.36 5.47 -9.34
CA ARG A 47 10.56 6.26 -9.10
C ARG A 47 10.52 7.62 -9.81
N PHE A 48 10.22 7.64 -11.11
CA PHE A 48 10.36 8.84 -11.94
C PHE A 48 9.03 9.52 -12.23
N GLY A 49 7.92 8.77 -12.28
CA GLY A 49 6.57 9.31 -12.50
C GLY A 49 5.93 9.82 -11.21
N LEU A 50 5.99 9.01 -10.15
CA LEU A 50 5.43 9.40 -8.84
C LEU A 50 6.45 10.08 -7.94
N ASN A 51 7.74 9.84 -8.12
CA ASN A 51 8.82 10.26 -7.21
C ASN A 51 8.61 9.74 -5.77
N ASP A 52 8.08 8.52 -5.64
CA ASP A 52 7.70 7.91 -4.36
C ASP A 52 8.76 6.89 -3.92
N ALA A 53 9.46 7.19 -2.82
CA ALA A 53 10.53 6.34 -2.35
C ALA A 53 10.02 5.05 -1.70
N HIS A 54 8.84 5.09 -1.03
CA HIS A 54 8.24 3.90 -0.41
C HIS A 54 7.80 2.89 -1.48
N LEU A 55 7.04 3.32 -2.47
CA LEU A 55 6.57 2.45 -3.57
C LEU A 55 7.73 1.96 -4.45
N SER A 56 8.73 2.80 -4.70
CA SER A 56 9.95 2.39 -5.43
C SER A 56 10.72 1.29 -4.69
N ARG A 57 10.85 1.40 -3.36
CA ARG A 57 11.48 0.37 -2.52
C ARG A 57 10.70 -0.94 -2.57
N LEU A 58 9.38 -0.89 -2.42
CA LEU A 58 8.50 -2.04 -2.50
C LEU A 58 8.67 -2.81 -3.81
N LEU A 59 8.62 -2.11 -4.96
CA LEU A 59 8.76 -2.71 -6.29
C LEU A 59 10.17 -3.25 -6.53
N LYS A 60 11.20 -2.57 -6.03
CA LYS A 60 12.58 -3.08 -6.04
C LYS A 60 12.72 -4.36 -5.23
N GLU A 61 12.11 -4.45 -4.05
CA GLU A 61 12.07 -5.69 -3.25
C GLU A 61 11.38 -6.81 -4.01
N CYS A 62 10.21 -6.56 -4.64
CA CYS A 62 9.53 -7.54 -5.49
C CYS A 62 10.45 -8.07 -6.62
N ARG A 63 11.24 -7.20 -7.24
CA ARG A 63 12.20 -7.60 -8.28
C ARG A 63 13.35 -8.47 -7.72
N HIS A 64 13.85 -8.16 -6.52
CA HIS A 64 14.85 -9.00 -5.86
C HIS A 64 14.28 -10.35 -5.43
N GLU A 65 13.03 -10.40 -4.98
CA GLU A 65 12.34 -11.64 -4.64
C GLU A 65 12.09 -12.51 -5.88
N LEU A 66 11.71 -11.92 -7.01
CA LEU A 66 11.59 -12.64 -8.28
C LEU A 66 12.94 -13.28 -8.65
N ALA A 67 14.03 -12.52 -8.60
CA ALA A 67 15.37 -13.03 -8.88
C ALA A 67 15.75 -14.16 -7.91
N ALA A 68 15.38 -14.06 -6.62
CA ALA A 68 15.61 -15.10 -5.63
C ALA A 68 14.77 -16.37 -5.88
N ALA A 69 13.51 -16.22 -6.28
CA ALA A 69 12.65 -17.35 -6.62
C ALA A 69 13.15 -18.10 -7.87
N LEU A 70 13.62 -17.35 -8.87
CA LEU A 70 14.17 -17.90 -10.11
C LEU A 70 15.49 -18.68 -9.92
N ARG A 71 16.24 -18.48 -8.83
CA ARG A 71 17.43 -19.29 -8.53
C ARG A 71 17.12 -20.79 -8.35
N GLY A 72 15.89 -21.13 -7.97
CA GLY A 72 15.43 -22.51 -7.90
C GLY A 72 15.19 -23.18 -9.26
N ILE A 73 15.31 -22.44 -10.37
CA ILE A 73 15.11 -22.94 -11.74
C ILE A 73 16.43 -22.72 -12.50
N SER A 74 17.10 -23.79 -12.91
CA SER A 74 18.44 -23.73 -13.51
C SER A 74 18.57 -22.65 -14.60
N PRO A 75 19.39 -21.60 -14.42
CA PRO A 75 19.60 -20.58 -15.42
C PRO A 75 20.20 -21.13 -16.73
N ALA A 76 21.09 -22.11 -16.62
CA ALA A 76 21.74 -22.74 -17.76
C ALA A 76 20.71 -23.49 -18.63
N GLN A 77 19.79 -24.24 -18.02
CA GLN A 77 18.74 -24.96 -18.74
C GLN A 77 17.72 -24.01 -19.37
N ARG A 78 17.33 -22.94 -18.69
CA ARG A 78 16.44 -21.90 -19.26
C ARG A 78 17.11 -21.25 -20.48
N LEU A 79 18.38 -20.89 -20.37
CA LEU A 79 19.12 -20.26 -21.48
C LEU A 79 19.31 -21.26 -22.65
N ALA A 80 19.64 -22.52 -22.38
CA ALA A 80 19.79 -23.54 -23.40
C ALA A 80 18.47 -23.87 -24.13
N ALA A 81 17.33 -23.74 -23.45
CA ALA A 81 16.01 -23.95 -24.03
C ALA A 81 15.49 -22.75 -24.85
N ARG A 82 16.14 -21.59 -24.76
CA ARG A 82 15.71 -20.36 -25.45
C ARG A 82 15.86 -20.52 -26.96
N ASP A 83 14.78 -20.24 -27.68
CA ASP A 83 14.75 -20.24 -29.15
C ASP A 83 13.90 -19.07 -29.64
N THR A 84 14.55 -17.93 -29.86
CA THR A 84 13.89 -16.70 -30.33
C THR A 84 13.57 -16.71 -31.80
N LEU A 85 14.34 -17.44 -32.63
CA LEU A 85 14.11 -17.54 -34.09
C LEU A 85 12.93 -18.46 -34.40
N GLY A 86 12.73 -19.52 -33.62
CA GLY A 86 11.61 -20.46 -33.78
C GLY A 86 10.36 -20.05 -32.96
N ASP A 87 10.34 -18.87 -32.30
CA ASP A 87 9.18 -18.42 -31.55
C ASP A 87 8.11 -17.86 -32.49
N VAL A 88 7.02 -18.62 -32.66
CA VAL A 88 5.87 -18.23 -33.50
C VAL A 88 5.18 -16.95 -33.01
N GLY A 89 5.33 -16.59 -31.73
CA GLY A 89 4.76 -15.39 -31.14
C GLY A 89 5.40 -14.10 -31.62
N THR A 90 6.64 -14.14 -32.14
CA THR A 90 7.35 -12.94 -32.61
C THR A 90 6.73 -12.29 -33.86
N SER A 91 5.95 -13.04 -34.61
CA SER A 91 5.25 -12.56 -35.83
C SER A 91 3.76 -12.28 -35.60
N ILE A 92 3.24 -12.54 -34.39
CA ILE A 92 1.84 -12.36 -34.01
C ILE A 92 1.73 -11.11 -33.12
N GLY A 93 1.19 -10.04 -33.66
CA GLY A 93 0.94 -8.81 -32.91
C GLY A 93 -0.43 -8.23 -33.22
N THR A 94 -1.02 -7.53 -32.27
CA THR A 94 -2.28 -6.78 -32.46
C THR A 94 -2.01 -5.28 -32.43
N ALA A 95 -2.77 -4.49 -33.19
CA ALA A 95 -2.58 -3.03 -33.25
C ALA A 95 -2.68 -2.37 -31.86
N ALA A 96 -3.49 -2.92 -30.96
CA ALA A 96 -3.68 -2.42 -29.59
C ALA A 96 -2.43 -2.60 -28.71
N GLU A 97 -1.54 -3.53 -29.00
CA GLU A 97 -0.31 -3.74 -28.23
C GLU A 97 0.70 -2.60 -28.38
N TYR A 98 0.63 -1.86 -29.46
CA TYR A 98 1.56 -0.76 -29.78
C TYR A 98 1.04 0.63 -29.42
N GLN A 99 -0.16 0.74 -28.87
CA GLN A 99 -0.76 2.02 -28.52
C GLN A 99 -0.85 2.18 -27.00
N ARG A 100 -0.39 3.33 -26.50
CA ARG A 100 -0.55 3.78 -25.12
C ARG A 100 -0.91 5.25 -25.14
N GLY A 101 -1.96 5.64 -24.42
CA GLY A 101 -2.43 7.03 -24.36
C GLY A 101 -1.72 7.87 -23.30
N SER A 102 -1.20 7.21 -22.26
CA SER A 102 -0.60 7.88 -21.12
C SER A 102 0.52 7.05 -20.48
N VAL A 103 1.29 7.67 -19.60
CA VAL A 103 2.31 6.98 -18.79
C VAL A 103 1.67 5.97 -17.82
N GLU A 104 0.47 6.26 -17.34
CA GLU A 104 -0.37 5.37 -16.53
C GLU A 104 -0.73 4.10 -17.29
N ASP A 105 -1.12 4.22 -18.58
CA ASP A 105 -1.45 3.05 -19.41
C ASP A 105 -0.23 2.12 -19.56
N VAL A 106 0.98 2.70 -19.65
CA VAL A 106 2.22 1.92 -19.64
C VAL A 106 2.40 1.17 -18.34
N ALA A 107 2.18 1.84 -17.20
CA ALA A 107 2.28 1.22 -15.88
C ALA A 107 1.24 0.12 -15.69
N CYS A 108 -0.04 0.40 -16.00
CA CYS A 108 -1.14 -0.58 -15.91
C CYS A 108 -0.88 -1.82 -16.77
N ALA A 109 -0.49 -1.63 -18.03
CA ALA A 109 -0.17 -2.74 -18.94
C ALA A 109 1.02 -3.56 -18.44
N SER A 110 2.02 -2.89 -17.83
CA SER A 110 3.20 -3.56 -17.27
C SER A 110 2.86 -4.35 -16.02
N PHE A 111 2.01 -3.84 -15.11
CA PHE A 111 1.49 -4.61 -13.98
C PHE A 111 0.77 -5.87 -14.45
N LYS A 112 -0.13 -5.77 -15.44
CA LYS A 112 -0.84 -6.93 -16.01
C LYS A 112 0.13 -7.96 -16.58
N ARG A 113 1.10 -7.53 -17.38
CA ARG A 113 2.12 -8.41 -17.96
C ARG A 113 2.91 -9.17 -16.89
N VAL A 114 3.28 -8.49 -15.78
CA VAL A 114 3.98 -9.14 -14.67
C VAL A 114 3.09 -10.15 -13.97
N GLN A 115 1.83 -9.82 -13.70
CA GLN A 115 0.88 -10.71 -13.03
C GLN A 115 0.65 -12.00 -13.83
N GLU A 116 0.45 -11.87 -15.14
CA GLU A 116 0.29 -13.01 -16.06
C GLU A 116 1.56 -13.87 -16.12
N ALA A 117 2.72 -13.23 -16.21
CA ALA A 117 4.00 -13.93 -16.21
C ALA A 117 4.27 -14.65 -14.89
N LEU A 118 3.95 -14.04 -13.75
CA LEU A 118 4.05 -14.68 -12.43
C LEU A 118 3.10 -15.87 -12.30
N ARG A 119 1.88 -15.79 -12.86
CA ARG A 119 0.96 -16.93 -12.89
C ARG A 119 1.53 -18.07 -13.70
N THR A 120 2.11 -17.79 -14.86
CA THR A 120 2.80 -18.80 -15.69
C THR A 120 3.96 -19.45 -14.92
N LEU A 121 4.81 -18.65 -14.27
CA LEU A 121 5.90 -19.15 -13.43
C LEU A 121 5.39 -20.04 -12.29
N GLU A 122 4.33 -19.61 -11.60
CA GLU A 122 3.67 -20.38 -10.52
C GLU A 122 3.19 -21.74 -11.01
N GLU A 123 2.47 -21.81 -12.15
CA GLU A 123 1.90 -23.06 -12.64
C GLU A 123 2.98 -24.01 -13.15
N PHE A 124 3.89 -23.55 -13.99
CA PHE A 124 4.90 -24.42 -14.59
C PHE A 124 6.01 -24.84 -13.60
N SER A 125 6.26 -24.07 -12.55
CA SER A 125 7.21 -24.48 -11.50
C SER A 125 6.67 -25.60 -10.61
N LYS A 126 5.37 -25.91 -10.62
CA LYS A 126 4.79 -27.07 -9.94
C LYS A 126 5.28 -28.40 -10.54
N LEU A 127 5.78 -28.37 -11.77
CA LEU A 127 6.40 -29.53 -12.43
C LEU A 127 7.82 -29.81 -11.93
N ILE A 128 8.42 -28.86 -11.20
CA ILE A 128 9.76 -29.01 -10.61
C ILE A 128 9.60 -29.80 -9.31
N GLY A 129 10.11 -31.02 -9.24
CA GLY A 129 10.13 -31.83 -8.03
C GLY A 129 11.02 -31.18 -6.95
N ASP A 130 10.65 -31.33 -5.68
CA ASP A 130 11.42 -30.79 -4.53
C ASP A 130 12.85 -31.40 -4.40
N GLY A 131 13.22 -32.36 -5.27
CA GLY A 131 14.53 -33.01 -5.29
C GLY A 131 15.67 -32.22 -5.93
N ASP A 132 15.36 -31.19 -6.72
CA ASP A 132 16.37 -30.47 -7.54
C ASP A 132 17.04 -29.27 -6.81
N SER A 133 16.69 -29.03 -5.54
CA SER A 133 17.22 -27.91 -4.74
C SER A 133 18.65 -28.15 -4.18
N ARG A 134 19.33 -29.23 -4.53
CA ARG A 134 20.64 -29.60 -3.96
C ARG A 134 21.83 -29.37 -4.88
N CYS A 135 21.80 -28.41 -5.76
CA CYS A 135 23.01 -27.99 -6.49
C CYS A 135 23.52 -26.64 -5.97
N GLY A 136 24.14 -26.64 -4.81
CA GLY A 136 24.81 -25.51 -4.19
C GLY A 136 26.01 -25.99 -3.37
N LEU A 137 27.20 -25.84 -3.93
CA LEU A 137 28.55 -25.83 -3.31
C LEU A 137 28.64 -26.32 -1.85
N HIS A 138 29.07 -27.57 -1.67
CA HIS A 138 29.65 -28.03 -0.42
C HIS A 138 30.99 -27.33 -0.16
N THR A 139 30.99 -26.39 0.77
CA THR A 139 32.21 -26.10 1.54
C THR A 139 32.11 -26.92 2.82
N PRO A 140 33.12 -27.73 3.16
CA PRO A 140 33.12 -28.49 4.40
C PRO A 140 33.51 -27.58 5.55
N THR A 141 32.58 -27.27 6.44
CA THR A 141 32.86 -26.68 7.74
C THR A 141 32.98 -27.79 8.79
N ARG A 142 34.12 -27.84 9.40
CA ARG A 142 34.59 -28.71 10.46
C ARG A 142 33.73 -28.54 11.71
N SER A 143 33.18 -29.66 12.21
CA SER A 143 32.50 -29.75 13.50
C SER A 143 33.45 -29.49 14.66
N VAL A 144 33.08 -28.62 15.57
CA VAL A 144 33.55 -28.64 16.95
C VAL A 144 32.31 -28.77 17.84
N SER A 145 32.27 -29.87 18.56
CA SER A 145 31.37 -30.15 19.68
C SER A 145 31.89 -29.47 20.93
N GLU A 146 30.98 -28.85 21.69
CA GLU A 146 31.10 -28.86 23.16
C GLU A 146 29.74 -28.51 23.80
N ASP A 147 29.44 -29.34 24.78
CA ASP A 147 28.27 -29.35 25.68
C ASP A 147 28.27 -28.13 26.61
N ASP A 148 27.11 -27.61 27.05
CA ASP A 148 26.65 -27.67 28.45
C ASP A 148 25.41 -26.82 28.74
N ALA A 149 24.44 -27.51 29.36
CA ALA A 149 23.54 -27.12 30.45
C ALA A 149 22.65 -25.86 30.41
N ALA A 150 21.37 -26.13 30.51
CA ALA A 150 20.28 -25.27 31.01
C ALA A 150 20.39 -25.00 32.52
N PRO A 151 19.51 -24.20 33.24
CA PRO A 151 18.07 -24.12 33.09
C PRO A 151 17.35 -22.74 33.33
N ALA A 152 16.12 -22.71 32.87
CA ALA A 152 14.87 -22.13 33.39
C ALA A 152 14.79 -20.76 34.10
N SER A 153 13.86 -19.89 33.63
CA SER A 153 12.62 -19.55 34.36
C SER A 153 11.75 -18.53 33.58
N ASN A 154 10.51 -18.93 33.36
CA ASN A 154 9.21 -18.23 33.41
C ASN A 154 9.18 -16.69 33.45
N VAL A 155 8.38 -16.07 32.55
CA VAL A 155 7.04 -15.50 32.86
C VAL A 155 6.40 -15.07 31.51
N GLY A 156 5.14 -15.50 31.30
CA GLY A 156 4.37 -15.27 30.10
C GLY A 156 3.70 -13.90 30.07
N THR A 157 3.44 -13.46 28.85
CA THR A 157 2.27 -12.64 28.50
C THR A 157 1.84 -13.05 27.10
N SER A 158 0.66 -13.63 27.03
CA SER A 158 0.03 -14.02 25.77
C SER A 158 -0.50 -12.77 25.07
N LEU A 159 0.01 -12.50 23.88
CA LEU A 159 -0.66 -11.67 22.90
C LEU A 159 -1.37 -12.60 21.91
N VAL A 160 -2.69 -12.48 21.86
CA VAL A 160 -3.57 -13.26 20.99
C VAL A 160 -3.43 -12.69 19.59
N ASP A 161 -2.86 -13.48 18.68
CA ASP A 161 -2.89 -13.22 17.24
C ASP A 161 -4.31 -13.33 16.69
N PRO A 162 -4.72 -12.47 15.72
CA PRO A 162 -6.02 -12.61 15.09
C PRO A 162 -6.07 -13.90 14.25
N PRO A 163 -7.24 -14.56 14.12
CA PRO A 163 -7.36 -15.84 13.45
C PRO A 163 -7.12 -15.69 11.95
N SER A 164 -5.99 -16.23 11.47
CA SER A 164 -5.79 -16.48 10.07
C SER A 164 -6.76 -17.59 9.62
N LEU A 165 -7.62 -17.29 8.65
CA LEU A 165 -8.47 -18.26 7.97
C LEU A 165 -7.58 -19.24 7.18
N THR A 166 -7.17 -20.31 7.84
CA THR A 166 -6.45 -21.41 7.19
C THR A 166 -7.46 -22.34 6.57
N LEU A 167 -7.75 -22.16 5.29
CA LEU A 167 -8.45 -23.17 4.49
C LEU A 167 -7.49 -24.37 4.33
N ARG A 168 -7.69 -25.43 5.11
CA ARG A 168 -6.98 -26.71 4.90
C ARG A 168 -7.60 -27.42 3.68
N VAL A 169 -7.04 -27.19 2.50
CA VAL A 169 -7.20 -28.04 1.34
C VAL A 169 -6.02 -29.01 1.32
N GLY A 170 -6.29 -30.29 1.02
CA GLY A 170 -5.32 -31.38 1.07
C GLY A 170 -4.00 -31.07 0.38
N VAL A 171 -2.90 -31.27 1.10
CA VAL A 171 -1.54 -30.87 0.73
C VAL A 171 -0.95 -31.93 -0.20
N GLY A 172 -1.04 -31.67 -1.51
CA GLY A 172 0.05 -32.05 -2.40
C GLY A 172 1.24 -31.12 -2.09
N THR A 173 2.45 -31.64 -2.00
CA THR A 173 3.68 -30.86 -1.75
C THR A 173 3.86 -29.83 -2.88
N THR A 174 3.39 -28.60 -2.65
CA THR A 174 3.59 -27.51 -3.62
C THR A 174 5.06 -27.15 -3.62
N SER A 175 5.72 -27.18 -4.78
CA SER A 175 7.11 -26.74 -4.97
C SER A 175 7.37 -25.42 -4.25
N SER A 176 8.47 -25.31 -3.53
CA SER A 176 8.84 -24.09 -2.81
C SER A 176 8.94 -22.86 -3.73
N ALA A 177 9.29 -23.07 -5.00
CA ALA A 177 9.35 -22.04 -6.03
C ALA A 177 7.94 -21.55 -6.43
N ALA A 178 6.98 -22.45 -6.65
CA ALA A 178 5.61 -22.11 -7.01
C ALA A 178 4.96 -21.21 -5.93
N ARG A 179 5.15 -21.56 -4.65
CA ARG A 179 4.65 -20.78 -3.52
C ARG A 179 5.27 -19.37 -3.48
N ARG A 180 6.56 -19.23 -3.80
CA ARG A 180 7.22 -17.91 -3.86
C ARG A 180 6.65 -17.03 -4.97
N PHE A 181 6.39 -17.59 -6.16
CA PHE A 181 5.75 -16.84 -7.26
C PHE A 181 4.32 -16.45 -6.93
N GLU A 182 3.56 -17.32 -6.25
CA GLU A 182 2.22 -17.01 -5.75
C GLU A 182 2.26 -15.81 -4.77
N GLN A 183 3.11 -15.86 -3.74
CA GLN A 183 3.26 -14.78 -2.76
C GLN A 183 3.67 -13.46 -3.43
N LEU A 184 4.62 -13.51 -4.36
CA LEU A 184 5.07 -12.33 -5.11
C LEU A 184 3.92 -11.73 -5.94
N ARG A 185 3.07 -12.57 -6.55
CA ARG A 185 1.91 -12.13 -7.33
C ARG A 185 0.90 -11.38 -6.45
N TYR A 186 0.62 -11.85 -5.23
CA TYR A 186 -0.26 -11.13 -4.29
C TYR A 186 0.35 -9.82 -3.81
N ARG A 187 1.65 -9.78 -3.53
CA ARG A 187 2.35 -8.51 -3.22
C ARG A 187 2.25 -7.51 -4.36
N LEU A 188 2.32 -8.00 -5.59
CA LEU A 188 2.21 -7.14 -6.76
C LEU A 188 0.80 -6.57 -6.95
N TYR A 189 -0.27 -7.31 -6.62
CA TYR A 189 -1.63 -6.76 -6.60
C TYR A 189 -1.77 -5.62 -5.58
N THR A 190 -1.13 -5.75 -4.41
CA THR A 190 -1.09 -4.68 -3.41
C THR A 190 -0.32 -3.48 -3.92
N ALA A 191 0.85 -3.68 -4.55
CA ALA A 191 1.65 -2.61 -5.13
C ALA A 191 0.92 -1.88 -6.26
N GLU A 192 0.25 -2.60 -7.17
CA GLU A 192 -0.57 -2.01 -8.24
C GLU A 192 -1.65 -1.09 -7.65
N LYS A 193 -2.42 -1.59 -6.69
CA LYS A 193 -3.45 -0.81 -6.00
C LYS A 193 -2.87 0.47 -5.40
N ALA A 194 -1.77 0.38 -4.66
CA ALA A 194 -1.14 1.53 -4.01
C ALA A 194 -0.62 2.57 -5.01
N VAL A 195 0.05 2.13 -6.08
CA VAL A 195 0.58 3.00 -7.15
C VAL A 195 -0.55 3.74 -7.86
N LEU A 196 -1.60 3.03 -8.28
CA LEU A 196 -2.71 3.63 -9.01
C LEU A 196 -3.55 4.55 -8.12
N ARG A 197 -3.76 4.17 -6.85
CA ARG A 197 -4.45 5.05 -5.89
C ARG A 197 -3.66 6.31 -5.59
N THR A 198 -2.35 6.22 -5.41
CA THR A 198 -1.50 7.40 -5.20
C THR A 198 -1.63 8.38 -6.38
N ARG A 199 -1.62 7.89 -7.60
CA ARG A 199 -1.82 8.73 -8.79
C ARG A 199 -3.19 9.41 -8.80
N PHE A 200 -4.26 8.63 -8.68
CA PHE A 200 -5.63 9.12 -8.63
C PHE A 200 -5.83 10.20 -7.54
N SER A 201 -5.32 9.93 -6.34
CA SER A 201 -5.46 10.85 -5.20
C SER A 201 -4.69 12.15 -5.39
N ARG A 202 -3.49 12.08 -6.00
CA ARG A 202 -2.70 13.29 -6.34
C ARG A 202 -3.45 14.21 -7.30
N GLU A 203 -4.13 13.66 -8.29
CA GLU A 203 -4.94 14.44 -9.22
C GLU A 203 -6.16 15.05 -8.54
N ARG A 204 -6.90 14.24 -7.77
CA ARG A 204 -8.13 14.67 -7.12
C ARG A 204 -7.90 15.70 -6.00
N LEU A 205 -6.77 15.64 -5.32
CA LEU A 205 -6.41 16.53 -4.20
C LEU A 205 -5.31 17.55 -4.58
N PHE A 206 -5.10 17.77 -5.89
CA PHE A 206 -4.00 18.62 -6.37
C PHE A 206 -4.04 20.02 -5.74
N ASP A 207 -5.19 20.70 -5.76
CA ASP A 207 -5.36 22.05 -5.26
C ASP A 207 -5.68 22.12 -3.75
N GLN A 208 -5.82 20.98 -3.08
CA GLN A 208 -6.21 20.91 -1.67
C GLN A 208 -4.99 21.13 -0.76
N ARG A 209 -4.77 22.38 -0.31
CA ARG A 209 -3.61 22.73 0.53
C ARG A 209 -3.98 22.92 2.00
N LEU A 210 -5.20 23.39 2.26
CA LEU A 210 -5.72 23.66 3.61
C LEU A 210 -6.98 22.85 3.86
N TYR A 211 -6.94 21.99 4.88
CA TYR A 211 -8.01 21.09 5.29
C TYR A 211 -8.62 21.59 6.59
N LEU A 212 -9.88 22.03 6.58
CA LEU A 212 -10.56 22.56 7.74
C LEU A 212 -11.38 21.46 8.45
N LEU A 213 -11.01 21.13 9.69
CA LEU A 213 -11.77 20.24 10.56
C LEU A 213 -12.81 21.04 11.35
N VAL A 214 -14.08 20.73 11.11
CA VAL A 214 -15.22 21.47 11.67
C VAL A 214 -15.87 20.65 12.79
N THR A 215 -15.95 21.23 13.98
CA THR A 215 -16.80 20.81 15.08
C THR A 215 -17.75 21.97 15.41
N ALA A 216 -19.06 21.77 15.29
CA ALA A 216 -20.03 22.89 15.36
C ALA A 216 -19.99 23.63 16.70
N SER A 217 -19.79 22.89 17.80
CA SER A 217 -19.68 23.48 19.15
C SER A 217 -18.42 24.32 19.35
N ALA A 218 -17.43 24.21 18.46
CA ALA A 218 -16.20 25.01 18.52
C ALA A 218 -16.28 26.31 17.70
N CYS A 219 -17.43 26.67 17.14
CA CYS A 219 -17.65 27.86 16.31
C CYS A 219 -18.42 28.96 17.08
N PRO A 220 -17.77 29.90 17.78
CA PRO A 220 -18.45 30.92 18.57
C PRO A 220 -19.38 31.82 17.74
N ALA A 221 -19.01 32.12 16.50
CA ALA A 221 -19.80 32.93 15.57
C ALA A 221 -20.87 32.16 14.79
N GLY A 222 -21.12 30.89 15.16
CA GLY A 222 -21.99 29.97 14.43
C GLY A 222 -21.30 29.24 13.29
N CYS A 223 -21.56 27.94 13.20
CA CYS A 223 -20.88 27.04 12.29
C CYS A 223 -20.99 27.46 10.80
N GLU A 224 -22.17 27.85 10.34
CA GLU A 224 -22.39 28.29 8.95
C GLU A 224 -21.58 29.53 8.60
N SER A 225 -21.59 30.56 9.48
CA SER A 225 -20.86 31.80 9.25
C SER A 225 -19.35 31.55 9.11
N VAL A 226 -18.78 30.74 10.03
CA VAL A 226 -17.36 30.40 10.03
C VAL A 226 -16.97 29.63 8.77
N ILE A 227 -17.77 28.62 8.38
CA ILE A 227 -17.49 27.80 7.19
C ILE A 227 -17.57 28.64 5.91
N ARG A 228 -18.62 29.44 5.75
CA ARG A 228 -18.75 30.32 4.58
C ARG A 228 -17.61 31.33 4.48
N ALA A 229 -17.19 31.89 5.61
CA ALA A 229 -16.04 32.78 5.67
C ALA A 229 -14.73 32.09 5.26
N ALA A 230 -14.50 30.88 5.75
CA ALA A 230 -13.33 30.10 5.37
C ALA A 230 -13.33 29.70 3.87
N MET A 231 -14.49 29.29 3.34
CA MET A 231 -14.63 28.98 1.91
C MET A 231 -14.45 30.21 1.02
N ALA A 232 -14.95 31.38 1.44
CA ALA A 232 -14.72 32.64 0.74
C ALA A 232 -13.23 33.03 0.68
N ALA A 233 -12.42 32.59 1.66
CA ALA A 233 -10.97 32.75 1.66
C ALA A 233 -10.24 31.72 0.78
N GLY A 234 -10.94 30.70 0.23
CA GLY A 234 -10.36 29.68 -0.65
C GLY A 234 -10.16 28.31 0.00
N VAL A 235 -10.76 28.03 1.16
CA VAL A 235 -10.76 26.68 1.73
C VAL A 235 -11.75 25.80 0.94
N THR A 236 -11.25 24.75 0.30
CA THR A 236 -12.03 23.85 -0.58
C THR A 236 -12.05 22.40 -0.10
N LEU A 237 -11.53 22.12 1.10
CA LEU A 237 -11.61 20.80 1.72
C LEU A 237 -12.01 20.94 3.20
N LEU A 238 -13.14 20.33 3.55
CA LEU A 238 -13.70 20.39 4.90
C LEU A 238 -13.95 18.99 5.44
N GLN A 239 -13.78 18.83 6.77
CA GLN A 239 -14.18 17.61 7.47
C GLN A 239 -15.20 17.94 8.54
N MET A 240 -16.36 17.29 8.50
CA MET A 240 -17.28 17.26 9.61
C MET A 240 -16.78 16.29 10.68
N ARG A 241 -16.45 16.82 11.88
CA ARG A 241 -15.93 16.05 13.02
C ARG A 241 -16.83 16.22 14.24
N GLU A 242 -17.90 15.44 14.30
CA GLU A 242 -18.84 15.41 15.42
C GLU A 242 -18.79 14.04 16.11
N LYS A 243 -18.43 14.02 17.38
CA LYS A 243 -18.24 12.75 18.12
C LYS A 243 -19.39 12.40 19.07
N THR A 244 -20.29 13.35 19.33
CA THR A 244 -21.30 13.23 20.38
C THR A 244 -22.74 13.37 19.88
N LEU A 245 -22.94 13.70 18.62
CA LEU A 245 -24.28 13.85 18.06
C LEU A 245 -24.95 12.49 17.83
N PRO A 246 -26.27 12.39 18.10
CA PRO A 246 -27.06 11.24 17.69
C PRO A 246 -27.08 11.07 16.15
N ASP A 247 -27.21 9.86 15.65
CA ASP A 247 -27.10 9.54 14.22
C ASP A 247 -28.02 10.39 13.35
N ARG A 248 -29.29 10.62 13.75
CA ARG A 248 -30.22 11.45 12.98
C ARG A 248 -29.76 12.89 12.83
N GLU A 249 -29.19 13.46 13.88
CA GLU A 249 -28.66 14.82 13.89
C GLU A 249 -27.35 14.88 13.09
N LEU A 250 -26.52 13.85 13.21
CA LEU A 250 -25.27 13.71 12.46
C LEU A 250 -25.52 13.70 10.94
N VAL A 251 -26.51 12.89 10.46
CA VAL A 251 -26.93 12.89 9.06
C VAL A 251 -27.46 14.25 8.63
N ALA A 252 -28.31 14.88 9.45
CA ALA A 252 -28.89 16.18 9.13
C ALA A 252 -27.80 17.26 9.02
N GLN A 253 -26.81 17.24 9.92
CA GLN A 253 -25.70 18.18 9.88
C GLN A 253 -24.79 17.92 8.66
N ALA A 254 -24.45 16.65 8.36
CA ALA A 254 -23.66 16.29 7.20
C ALA A 254 -24.33 16.77 5.90
N ARG A 255 -25.65 16.60 5.76
CA ARG A 255 -26.40 17.10 4.60
C ARG A 255 -26.40 18.62 4.49
N ARG A 256 -26.50 19.34 5.62
CA ARG A 256 -26.35 20.82 5.61
C ARG A 256 -24.95 21.25 5.15
N LEU A 257 -23.91 20.65 5.72
CA LEU A 257 -22.55 20.94 5.30
C LEU A 257 -22.34 20.62 3.82
N ARG A 258 -22.87 19.47 3.36
CA ARG A 258 -22.80 19.09 1.94
C ARG A 258 -23.46 20.10 1.01
N ALA A 259 -24.60 20.66 1.39
CA ALA A 259 -25.23 21.71 0.61
C ALA A 259 -24.29 22.94 0.50
N TRP A 260 -23.72 23.41 1.61
CA TRP A 260 -22.81 24.56 1.60
C TRP A 260 -21.53 24.33 0.80
N THR A 261 -20.92 23.13 0.92
CA THR A 261 -19.70 22.78 0.19
C THR A 261 -19.97 22.59 -1.31
N ARG A 262 -21.13 22.08 -1.69
CA ARG A 262 -21.52 21.95 -3.11
C ARG A 262 -21.68 23.30 -3.79
N ASP A 263 -22.29 24.28 -3.10
CA ASP A 263 -22.46 25.65 -3.60
C ASP A 263 -21.10 26.36 -3.84
N ALA A 264 -20.04 25.93 -3.12
CA ALA A 264 -18.70 26.51 -3.17
C ALA A 264 -17.69 25.64 -3.94
N ASP A 265 -18.15 24.57 -4.61
CA ASP A 265 -17.28 23.57 -5.27
C ASP A 265 -16.18 23.01 -4.34
N ALA A 266 -16.53 22.81 -3.07
CA ALA A 266 -15.63 22.29 -2.05
C ALA A 266 -15.95 20.83 -1.71
N LEU A 267 -14.93 20.10 -1.28
CA LEU A 267 -15.03 18.70 -0.85
C LEU A 267 -15.46 18.60 0.61
N LEU A 268 -16.40 17.69 0.89
CA LEU A 268 -16.81 17.33 2.24
C LEU A 268 -16.34 15.92 2.60
N VAL A 269 -15.67 15.80 3.72
CA VAL A 269 -15.29 14.52 4.34
C VAL A 269 -16.04 14.36 5.66
N VAL A 270 -16.48 13.15 5.99
CA VAL A 270 -17.09 12.82 7.27
C VAL A 270 -16.10 12.03 8.12
N ASN A 271 -15.99 12.39 9.41
CA ASN A 271 -15.08 11.70 10.33
C ASN A 271 -15.69 10.38 10.84
N ASP A 272 -14.95 9.26 10.83
CA ASP A 272 -15.22 7.94 11.42
C ASP A 272 -16.46 7.19 10.89
N ARG A 273 -17.36 7.83 10.16
CA ARG A 273 -18.68 7.29 9.82
C ARG A 273 -18.88 7.19 8.29
N PRO A 274 -18.41 6.10 7.64
CA PRO A 274 -18.57 5.91 6.20
C PRO A 274 -20.05 5.80 5.77
N ASP A 275 -20.92 5.28 6.61
CA ASP A 275 -22.37 5.22 6.40
C ASP A 275 -22.99 6.63 6.30
N ILE A 276 -22.60 7.54 7.20
CA ILE A 276 -23.03 8.94 7.18
C ILE A 276 -22.49 9.65 5.93
N ALA A 277 -21.23 9.36 5.55
CA ALA A 277 -20.64 9.92 4.33
C ALA A 277 -21.45 9.54 3.09
N VAL A 278 -21.94 8.30 3.00
CA VAL A 278 -22.81 7.84 1.92
C VAL A 278 -24.18 8.52 1.98
N LEU A 279 -24.83 8.54 3.16
CA LEU A 279 -26.18 9.11 3.34
C LEU A 279 -26.23 10.62 3.09
N ALA A 280 -25.12 11.33 3.29
CA ALA A 280 -25.00 12.75 3.06
C ALA A 280 -24.41 13.10 1.68
N GLU A 281 -24.09 12.11 0.84
CA GLU A 281 -23.40 12.28 -0.44
C GLU A 281 -22.07 13.04 -0.30
N ALA A 282 -21.36 12.84 0.81
CA ALA A 282 -20.04 13.41 1.03
C ALA A 282 -19.00 12.84 0.07
N ASP A 283 -17.93 13.59 -0.17
CA ASP A 283 -16.85 13.21 -1.10
C ASP A 283 -15.89 12.17 -0.51
N GLY A 284 -15.93 11.98 0.82
CA GLY A 284 -15.08 10.99 1.49
C GLY A 284 -15.38 10.76 2.96
N VAL A 285 -14.58 9.87 3.53
CA VAL A 285 -14.54 9.58 4.96
C VAL A 285 -13.10 9.66 5.45
N HIS A 286 -12.90 10.10 6.70
CA HIS A 286 -11.61 10.04 7.37
C HIS A 286 -11.71 9.11 8.58
N ILE A 287 -10.80 8.14 8.68
CA ILE A 287 -10.80 7.12 9.73
C ILE A 287 -9.51 7.18 10.54
N GLY A 288 -9.59 6.83 11.82
CA GLY A 288 -8.44 6.67 12.69
C GLY A 288 -7.90 5.23 12.69
N GLN A 289 -7.02 4.95 13.66
CA GLN A 289 -6.36 3.64 13.78
C GLN A 289 -7.23 2.59 14.48
N ASP A 290 -8.20 3.04 15.28
CA ASP A 290 -9.08 2.19 16.09
C ASP A 290 -10.47 1.99 15.46
N GLU A 291 -10.73 2.63 14.31
CA GLU A 291 -11.97 2.57 13.56
C GLU A 291 -11.93 1.46 12.49
N LEU A 292 -12.81 1.54 11.50
CA LEU A 292 -12.85 0.59 10.39
C LEU A 292 -11.54 0.62 9.59
N THR A 293 -11.13 -0.53 9.10
CA THR A 293 -10.02 -0.62 8.15
C THR A 293 -10.35 0.08 6.82
N VAL A 294 -9.33 0.48 6.06
CA VAL A 294 -9.50 1.06 4.72
C VAL A 294 -10.34 0.15 3.81
N SER A 295 -10.13 -1.17 3.90
CA SER A 295 -10.89 -2.16 3.10
C SER A 295 -12.37 -2.19 3.48
N GLU A 296 -12.71 -2.14 4.75
CA GLU A 296 -14.10 -2.12 5.23
C GLU A 296 -14.78 -0.80 4.87
N ALA A 297 -14.11 0.33 5.13
CA ALA A 297 -14.60 1.64 4.74
C ALA A 297 -14.86 1.71 3.23
N ARG A 298 -13.94 1.18 2.40
CA ARG A 298 -14.08 1.13 0.94
C ARG A 298 -15.30 0.34 0.47
N ARG A 299 -15.65 -0.74 1.15
CA ARG A 299 -16.88 -1.51 0.84
C ARG A 299 -18.15 -0.70 1.05
N ILE A 300 -18.13 0.21 2.02
CA ILE A 300 -19.30 1.05 2.35
C ILE A 300 -19.36 2.26 1.41
N VAL A 301 -18.23 2.99 1.27
CA VAL A 301 -18.23 4.26 0.52
C VAL A 301 -18.14 4.09 -0.99
N GLY A 302 -17.77 2.90 -1.47
CA GLY A 302 -17.58 2.61 -2.91
C GLY A 302 -16.21 3.07 -3.43
N PRO A 303 -15.93 2.88 -4.74
CA PRO A 303 -14.60 3.10 -5.32
C PRO A 303 -14.22 4.57 -5.48
N GLU A 304 -15.19 5.47 -5.62
CA GLU A 304 -14.98 6.86 -6.02
C GLU A 304 -14.73 7.83 -4.85
N ARG A 305 -15.23 7.52 -3.65
CA ARG A 305 -15.08 8.41 -2.50
C ARG A 305 -13.71 8.31 -1.89
N LEU A 306 -13.22 9.43 -1.37
CA LEU A 306 -11.94 9.52 -0.69
C LEU A 306 -11.97 8.82 0.67
N ILE A 307 -10.89 8.11 1.00
CA ILE A 307 -10.66 7.58 2.34
C ILE A 307 -9.35 8.17 2.86
N GLY A 308 -9.46 9.02 3.88
CA GLY A 308 -8.33 9.52 4.64
C GLY A 308 -8.03 8.63 5.84
N VAL A 309 -6.76 8.53 6.21
CA VAL A 309 -6.32 7.75 7.37
C VAL A 309 -5.43 8.60 8.28
N SER A 310 -5.76 8.67 9.58
CA SER A 310 -4.88 9.26 10.60
C SER A 310 -3.66 8.37 10.81
N THR A 311 -2.46 8.95 10.83
CA THR A 311 -1.20 8.23 11.06
C THR A 311 -0.32 8.97 12.06
N HIS A 312 0.39 8.20 12.89
CA HIS A 312 1.20 8.69 13.99
C HIS A 312 2.66 8.23 13.91
N THR A 313 2.94 7.22 13.07
CA THR A 313 4.28 6.70 12.78
C THR A 313 4.46 6.46 11.27
N ILE A 314 5.70 6.36 10.84
CA ILE A 314 6.01 6.10 9.42
C ILE A 314 5.53 4.70 8.97
N GLU A 315 5.51 3.73 9.88
CA GLU A 315 5.00 2.39 9.61
C GLU A 315 3.49 2.44 9.31
N GLN A 316 2.72 3.17 10.12
CA GLN A 316 1.28 3.38 9.88
C GLN A 316 1.05 4.11 8.55
N ALA A 317 1.87 5.10 8.23
CA ALA A 317 1.76 5.83 6.97
C ALA A 317 2.04 4.92 5.77
N ARG A 318 3.11 4.12 5.81
CA ARG A 318 3.43 3.12 4.77
C ARG A 318 2.32 2.08 4.60
N GLN A 319 1.78 1.57 5.72
CA GLN A 319 0.71 0.59 5.69
C GLN A 319 -0.58 1.16 5.10
N ALA A 320 -0.96 2.39 5.48
CA ALA A 320 -2.15 3.05 4.94
C ALA A 320 -2.06 3.25 3.41
N VAL A 321 -0.88 3.54 2.86
CA VAL A 321 -0.64 3.59 1.40
C VAL A 321 -0.93 2.21 0.76
N LEU A 322 -0.42 1.13 1.35
CA LEU A 322 -0.61 -0.24 0.85
C LEU A 322 -2.06 -0.70 0.97
N ASP A 323 -2.77 -0.28 2.02
CA ASP A 323 -4.19 -0.58 2.22
C ASP A 323 -5.08 0.14 1.21
N GLY A 324 -4.57 1.17 0.52
CA GLY A 324 -5.27 1.93 -0.51
C GLY A 324 -6.03 3.12 0.04
N ALA A 325 -5.49 3.79 1.06
CA ALA A 325 -5.90 5.12 1.46
C ALA A 325 -5.77 6.11 0.30
N ASP A 326 -6.57 7.17 0.30
CA ASP A 326 -6.50 8.24 -0.68
C ASP A 326 -5.70 9.44 -0.17
N TYR A 327 -5.62 9.63 1.15
CA TYR A 327 -4.75 10.62 1.76
C TYR A 327 -4.47 10.28 3.24
N LEU A 328 -3.44 10.93 3.80
CA LEU A 328 -3.06 10.72 5.19
C LEU A 328 -3.23 11.99 6.02
N GLY A 329 -3.63 11.81 7.28
CA GLY A 329 -3.43 12.79 8.34
C GLY A 329 -2.15 12.45 9.09
N VAL A 330 -1.16 13.35 9.06
CA VAL A 330 0.19 13.13 9.61
C VAL A 330 0.36 13.96 10.89
N GLY A 331 0.35 13.34 12.02
CA GLY A 331 0.44 14.02 13.32
C GLY A 331 0.07 13.13 14.51
N PRO A 332 -0.13 13.71 15.71
CA PRO A 332 -0.18 15.15 16.00
C PRO A 332 1.21 15.80 16.03
N THR A 333 1.31 17.01 15.47
CA THR A 333 2.58 17.75 15.41
C THR A 333 2.88 18.48 16.71
N PHE A 334 1.89 19.21 17.24
CA PHE A 334 1.99 20.00 18.47
C PHE A 334 0.82 19.70 19.42
N PRO A 335 0.92 20.06 20.70
CA PRO A 335 -0.21 20.03 21.64
C PRO A 335 -1.41 20.80 21.08
N SER A 336 -2.61 20.25 21.24
CA SER A 336 -3.85 20.91 20.80
C SER A 336 -4.98 20.68 21.81
N GLY A 337 -5.91 21.65 21.86
CA GLY A 337 -7.10 21.52 22.71
C GLY A 337 -8.17 20.58 22.17
N THR A 338 -8.01 20.03 20.96
CA THR A 338 -9.05 19.27 20.27
C THR A 338 -9.01 17.75 20.58
N LYS A 339 -7.84 17.22 20.89
CA LYS A 339 -7.62 15.82 21.32
C LYS A 339 -6.37 15.78 22.21
N SER A 340 -6.48 15.11 23.38
CA SER A 340 -5.31 14.82 24.20
C SER A 340 -4.57 13.61 23.63
N PHE A 341 -3.24 13.73 23.52
CA PHE A 341 -2.38 12.64 23.13
C PHE A 341 -1.34 12.37 24.22
N GLU A 342 -1.03 11.12 24.46
CA GLU A 342 0.04 10.73 25.39
C GLU A 342 1.43 11.02 24.83
N SER A 343 1.57 10.99 23.51
CA SER A 343 2.80 11.32 22.80
C SER A 343 2.51 12.09 21.52
N PHE A 344 3.46 12.92 21.11
CA PHE A 344 3.37 13.68 19.87
C PHE A 344 4.31 13.07 18.83
N ALA A 345 3.79 12.83 17.62
CA ALA A 345 4.59 12.37 16.49
C ALA A 345 5.64 13.43 16.06
N GLY A 346 5.29 14.69 16.24
CA GLY A 346 6.21 15.82 16.07
C GLY A 346 6.67 16.08 14.64
N LEU A 347 7.63 17.00 14.51
CA LEU A 347 8.18 17.41 13.21
C LEU A 347 9.03 16.33 12.55
N GLU A 348 9.61 15.42 13.35
CA GLU A 348 10.42 14.34 12.80
C GLU A 348 9.59 13.35 11.96
N PHE A 349 8.38 13.05 12.40
CA PHE A 349 7.47 12.22 11.61
C PHE A 349 7.07 12.92 10.30
N ILE A 350 6.86 14.23 10.31
CA ILE A 350 6.60 15.01 9.08
C ILE A 350 7.78 14.85 8.11
N ARG A 351 9.04 14.99 8.56
CA ARG A 351 10.23 14.82 7.72
C ARG A 351 10.33 13.44 7.11
N GLN A 352 10.03 12.39 7.89
CA GLN A 352 10.03 11.02 7.41
C GLN A 352 8.99 10.80 6.31
N VAL A 353 7.76 11.28 6.51
CA VAL A 353 6.70 11.17 5.50
C VAL A 353 7.05 11.96 4.24
N ALA A 354 7.54 13.20 4.39
CA ALA A 354 7.95 14.06 3.26
C ALA A 354 9.06 13.41 2.41
N ALA A 355 9.97 12.67 3.04
CA ALA A 355 11.07 12.00 2.35
C ALA A 355 10.66 10.73 1.58
N GLU A 356 9.53 10.09 1.95
CA GLU A 356 9.23 8.75 1.45
C GLU A 356 7.91 8.62 0.70
N ILE A 357 6.89 9.43 1.03
CA ILE A 357 5.49 9.21 0.62
C ILE A 357 4.98 10.38 -0.18
N THR A 358 4.49 10.10 -1.37
CA THR A 358 3.88 11.10 -2.26
C THR A 358 2.36 11.00 -2.38
N LEU A 359 1.73 9.99 -1.77
CA LEU A 359 0.29 10.02 -1.53
C LEU A 359 -0.03 11.34 -0.81
N PRO A 360 -1.07 12.10 -1.20
CA PRO A 360 -1.42 13.35 -0.53
C PRO A 360 -1.52 13.18 0.99
N TRP A 361 -0.92 14.08 1.75
CA TRP A 361 -1.00 14.06 3.19
C TRP A 361 -1.08 15.46 3.76
N PHE A 362 -1.72 15.60 4.90
CA PHE A 362 -1.92 16.84 5.62
C PHE A 362 -1.26 16.76 6.99
N ALA A 363 -0.31 17.64 7.27
CA ALA A 363 0.22 17.79 8.63
C ALA A 363 -0.89 18.32 9.54
N ILE A 364 -1.06 17.70 10.71
CA ILE A 364 -2.17 17.98 11.63
C ILE A 364 -1.70 18.03 13.09
N GLY A 365 -2.44 18.75 13.91
CA GLY A 365 -2.27 18.81 15.37
C GLY A 365 -1.58 20.09 15.80
N GLY A 366 -2.37 21.03 16.37
CA GLY A 366 -1.90 22.27 16.97
C GLY A 366 -1.22 23.24 16.01
N ILE A 367 -1.51 23.15 14.71
CA ILE A 367 -0.93 24.03 13.69
C ILE A 367 -1.73 25.33 13.60
N ASP A 368 -1.03 26.46 13.59
CA ASP A 368 -1.56 27.82 13.42
C ASP A 368 -0.55 28.69 12.65
N ALA A 369 -0.87 29.96 12.42
CA ALA A 369 0.00 30.89 11.70
C ALA A 369 1.37 31.11 12.38
N LYS A 370 1.49 30.90 13.69
CA LYS A 370 2.74 31.15 14.44
C LYS A 370 3.76 30.01 14.26
N ASN A 371 3.29 28.79 14.08
CA ASN A 371 4.16 27.61 13.95
C ASN A 371 4.20 27.03 12.53
N LEU A 372 3.40 27.55 11.60
CA LEU A 372 3.30 27.08 10.22
C LEU A 372 4.67 26.99 9.53
N ALA A 373 5.50 28.01 9.65
CA ALA A 373 6.83 28.03 9.02
C ALA A 373 7.67 26.80 9.41
N THR A 374 7.63 26.41 10.69
CA THR A 374 8.36 25.23 11.18
C THR A 374 7.83 23.90 10.58
N VAL A 375 6.51 23.84 10.32
CA VAL A 375 5.87 22.69 9.67
C VAL A 375 6.27 22.59 8.20
N LEU A 376 6.33 23.75 7.51
CA LEU A 376 6.79 23.83 6.11
C LEU A 376 8.28 23.46 5.99
N ASP A 377 9.13 23.94 6.90
CA ASP A 377 10.56 23.61 6.97
C ASP A 377 10.79 22.09 7.20
N ALA A 378 9.82 21.41 7.84
CA ALA A 378 9.84 19.95 7.97
C ALA A 378 9.39 19.20 6.71
N GLY A 379 8.97 19.91 5.64
CA GLY A 379 8.63 19.37 4.33
C GLY A 379 7.13 19.22 4.06
N ALA A 380 6.26 19.75 4.94
CA ALA A 380 4.82 19.76 4.67
C ALA A 380 4.48 20.78 3.57
N SER A 381 3.60 20.41 2.66
CA SER A 381 3.00 21.33 1.68
C SER A 381 1.50 21.52 1.88
N ARG A 382 0.91 20.71 2.77
CA ARG A 382 -0.51 20.71 3.09
C ARG A 382 -0.70 20.59 4.59
N ILE A 383 -1.69 21.31 5.13
CA ILE A 383 -2.00 21.27 6.56
C ILE A 383 -3.47 21.03 6.81
N ALA A 384 -3.78 20.47 7.97
CA ALA A 384 -5.14 20.34 8.49
C ALA A 384 -5.24 21.09 9.82
N VAL A 385 -6.21 21.97 9.92
CA VAL A 385 -6.44 22.84 11.09
C VAL A 385 -7.89 22.78 11.55
N SER A 386 -8.12 23.13 12.82
CA SER A 386 -9.45 23.29 13.40
C SER A 386 -9.52 24.65 14.13
N GLY A 387 -9.08 24.71 15.37
CA GLY A 387 -9.18 25.88 16.23
C GLY A 387 -8.56 27.16 15.63
N ALA A 388 -7.48 27.04 14.86
CA ALA A 388 -6.83 28.19 14.21
C ALA A 388 -7.78 29.04 13.34
N ILE A 389 -8.83 28.41 12.80
CA ILE A 389 -9.87 29.10 12.00
C ILE A 389 -11.19 29.18 12.78
N LEU A 390 -11.64 28.06 13.40
CA LEU A 390 -12.97 28.01 14.02
C LEU A 390 -13.15 29.01 15.16
N THR A 391 -12.09 29.32 15.92
CA THR A 391 -12.12 30.23 17.06
C THR A 391 -11.54 31.62 16.75
N ALA A 392 -11.13 31.85 15.52
CA ALA A 392 -10.60 33.15 15.12
C ALA A 392 -11.67 34.25 15.16
N THR A 393 -11.29 35.44 15.54
CA THR A 393 -12.16 36.64 15.50
C THR A 393 -12.62 36.92 14.06
N ASP A 394 -11.74 36.72 13.09
CA ASP A 394 -12.02 36.80 11.65
C ASP A 394 -11.58 35.48 10.98
N PRO A 395 -12.50 34.49 10.80
CA PRO A 395 -12.18 33.22 10.17
C PRO A 395 -11.72 33.35 8.71
N CYS A 396 -12.20 34.37 7.98
CA CYS A 396 -11.77 34.62 6.61
C CYS A 396 -10.31 35.07 6.55
N ALA A 397 -9.93 36.06 7.36
CA ALA A 397 -8.56 36.53 7.45
C ALA A 397 -7.59 35.41 7.92
N ALA A 398 -7.97 34.63 8.93
CA ALA A 398 -7.16 33.52 9.43
C ALA A 398 -6.94 32.42 8.35
N ALA A 399 -7.98 32.06 7.59
CA ALA A 399 -7.85 31.13 6.50
C ALA A 399 -7.00 31.65 5.35
N ALA A 400 -7.18 32.93 4.97
CA ALA A 400 -6.40 33.59 3.92
C ALA A 400 -4.90 33.68 4.29
N GLU A 401 -4.60 34.00 5.55
CA GLU A 401 -3.22 34.05 6.06
C GLU A 401 -2.53 32.66 5.92
N LEU A 402 -3.20 31.58 6.36
CA LEU A 402 -2.66 30.24 6.24
C LEU A 402 -2.45 29.85 4.77
N LEU A 403 -3.44 30.08 3.89
CA LEU A 403 -3.37 29.77 2.47
C LEU A 403 -2.26 30.53 1.74
N THR A 404 -2.06 31.81 2.08
CA THR A 404 -1.02 32.67 1.46
C THR A 404 0.39 32.16 1.78
N ASN A 405 0.58 31.58 2.96
CA ASN A 405 1.87 31.05 3.39
C ASN A 405 2.13 29.59 2.98
N LEU A 406 1.10 28.87 2.48
CA LEU A 406 1.28 27.52 1.94
C LEU A 406 1.86 27.56 0.51
N PRO A 407 2.77 26.65 0.15
CA PRO A 407 3.32 26.59 -1.21
C PRO A 407 2.21 26.28 -2.23
N LEU A 408 2.42 26.77 -3.48
CA LEU A 408 1.51 26.54 -4.60
C LEU A 408 1.57 25.07 -5.08
#